data_a02d1160511feabbe32e01c07a8b9a12
#
_entry.id   a02d1160511feabbe32e01c07a8b9a12
#
_cell.length_a   1.000
_cell.length_b   1.000
_cell.length_c   1.000
_cell.angle_alpha   90.00
_cell.angle_beta   90.00
_cell.angle_gamma   90.00
#
_symmetry.space_group_name_H-M   'P 1'
#
loop_
_entity.id
_entity.type
_entity.pdbx_description
1 polymer ?
#
loop_
_entity_poly.entity_id
_entity_poly.type
_entity_poly.pdbx_seq_one_letter_code
_entity_poly.pdbx_strand_id
1 'polypeptide(L)'
;MSTIGRHLLQEAGPASGPRVEAVVVYNSNPVAVAPQSAEVVRGFGRDDLFTVVLEQFRTDTTDYADYVLPATTQLEHWDMHNSYGHTHVLLNRPAIAPVGQARPNTDVFRGLASRMGFDEACFADDDLALCRQALGDAVDFEALLADGYVALDVPDAPFAQGGFATPSGRCEFYSARLAAQGQDGLPDHLPNYELAGTSSQYPLAMISPPARNFLNSTFVNVQSLRRIEGEPLVEIHPEDAAERGIADGTVVRIFNDRGSYRCKAEVSTRARPGVVNGLGIWWRKLGLDGRNVNELTSQRLTDMGRAPVFYDCLVQVEADSPQGRAT
;
A
#
# COMPACT_ATOMS: atom_id res chain seq x y z
N MET A 1 -7.01 4.72 -2.02
CA MET A 1 -5.91 4.97 -1.06
C MET A 1 -4.79 5.86 -1.60
N SER A 2 -4.35 5.74 -2.85
CA SER A 2 -3.23 6.51 -3.43
C SER A 2 -3.39 8.03 -3.39
N THR A 3 -4.61 8.54 -3.30
CA THR A 3 -4.94 9.97 -3.26
C THR A 3 -5.61 10.40 -1.94
N ILE A 4 -5.47 9.57 -0.89
CA ILE A 4 -6.17 9.81 0.39
C ILE A 4 -5.80 11.17 1.01
N GLY A 5 -4.52 11.55 1.00
CA GLY A 5 -4.08 12.83 1.55
C GLY A 5 -4.82 14.01 0.92
N ARG A 6 -4.88 14.04 -0.42
CA ARG A 6 -5.62 15.07 -1.17
C ARG A 6 -7.10 15.08 -0.80
N HIS A 7 -7.77 13.92 -0.76
CA HIS A 7 -9.21 13.85 -0.48
C HIS A 7 -9.54 14.26 0.96
N LEU A 8 -8.70 13.92 1.92
CA LEU A 8 -8.88 14.35 3.30
C LEU A 8 -8.72 15.87 3.48
N LEU A 9 -7.88 16.51 2.66
CA LEU A 9 -7.65 17.96 2.69
C LEU A 9 -8.62 18.76 1.80
N GLN A 10 -9.44 18.07 1.01
CA GLN A 10 -10.33 18.69 0.03
C GLN A 10 -11.55 19.34 0.72
N GLU A 11 -11.81 20.61 0.40
CA GLU A 11 -13.01 21.29 0.84
C GLU A 11 -14.24 20.85 0.03
N ALA A 12 -15.42 20.96 0.64
CA ALA A 12 -16.68 20.67 -0.05
C ALA A 12 -16.90 21.63 -1.24
N GLY A 13 -17.39 21.08 -2.35
CA GLY A 13 -17.64 21.90 -3.54
C GLY A 13 -18.37 21.13 -4.63
N PRO A 14 -18.87 21.83 -5.67
CA PRO A 14 -19.65 21.21 -6.76
C PRO A 14 -18.88 20.12 -7.52
N ALA A 15 -17.55 20.24 -7.64
CA ALA A 15 -16.70 19.27 -8.34
C ALA A 15 -16.11 18.22 -7.39
N SER A 16 -16.01 18.54 -6.10
CA SER A 16 -15.37 17.68 -5.09
C SER A 16 -16.35 16.82 -4.30
N GLY A 17 -17.63 17.17 -4.31
CA GLY A 17 -18.60 16.56 -3.43
C GLY A 17 -18.51 17.07 -1.98
N PRO A 18 -19.11 16.35 -1.02
CA PRO A 18 -19.04 16.71 0.39
C PRO A 18 -17.63 16.53 0.93
N ARG A 19 -17.30 17.29 1.97
CA ARG A 19 -16.06 17.12 2.73
C ARG A 19 -16.09 15.78 3.47
N VAL A 20 -14.93 15.13 3.59
CA VAL A 20 -14.79 13.92 4.40
C VAL A 20 -14.79 14.32 5.87
N GLU A 21 -15.74 13.84 6.64
CA GLU A 21 -15.94 14.15 8.08
C GLU A 21 -15.64 12.94 8.97
N ALA A 22 -15.66 11.72 8.41
CA ALA A 22 -15.32 10.51 9.14
C ALA A 22 -14.57 9.52 8.25
N VAL A 23 -13.61 8.79 8.85
CA VAL A 23 -12.84 7.73 8.20
C VAL A 23 -12.79 6.51 9.10
N VAL A 24 -13.12 5.35 8.54
CA VAL A 24 -12.87 4.05 9.16
C VAL A 24 -11.74 3.37 8.40
N VAL A 25 -10.62 3.12 9.08
CA VAL A 25 -9.45 2.46 8.51
C VAL A 25 -9.38 1.04 9.03
N TYR A 26 -9.28 0.06 8.14
CA TYR A 26 -9.05 -1.35 8.49
C TYR A 26 -8.13 -2.00 7.46
N ASN A 27 -7.37 -3.01 7.87
CA ASN A 27 -6.41 -3.75 7.04
C ASN A 27 -5.42 -2.84 6.30
N SER A 28 -5.10 -1.67 6.84
CA SER A 28 -4.25 -0.67 6.17
C SER A 28 -3.58 0.27 7.15
N ASN A 29 -2.38 0.75 6.77
CA ASN A 29 -1.63 1.77 7.51
C ASN A 29 -1.33 2.97 6.58
N PRO A 30 -2.36 3.75 6.17
CA PRO A 30 -2.22 4.81 5.15
C PRO A 30 -1.19 5.88 5.50
N VAL A 31 -1.00 6.24 6.76
CA VAL A 31 0.01 7.23 7.18
C VAL A 31 1.44 6.79 6.85
N ALA A 32 1.70 5.47 6.86
CA ALA A 32 3.00 4.94 6.46
C ALA A 32 3.10 4.67 4.95
N VAL A 33 2.03 4.13 4.32
CA VAL A 33 2.13 3.54 2.98
C VAL A 33 1.59 4.43 1.85
N ALA A 34 0.76 5.43 2.14
CA ALA A 34 0.21 6.27 1.09
C ALA A 34 1.26 7.30 0.61
N PRO A 35 1.26 7.62 -0.70
CA PRO A 35 2.22 8.56 -1.27
C PRO A 35 1.95 9.99 -0.79
N GLN A 36 2.98 10.84 -0.85
CA GLN A 36 2.91 12.24 -0.39
C GLN A 36 2.48 12.31 1.07
N SER A 37 3.18 11.54 1.92
CA SER A 37 2.76 11.24 3.29
C SER A 37 2.61 12.50 4.18
N ALA A 38 3.27 13.61 3.86
CA ALA A 38 3.03 14.87 4.54
C ALA A 38 1.57 15.38 4.39
N GLU A 39 0.96 15.21 3.22
CA GLU A 39 -0.46 15.54 3.02
C GLU A 39 -1.37 14.56 3.75
N VAL A 40 -1.00 13.28 3.75
CA VAL A 40 -1.75 12.24 4.49
C VAL A 40 -1.77 12.56 5.98
N VAL A 41 -0.62 12.90 6.55
CA VAL A 41 -0.50 13.31 7.96
C VAL A 41 -1.36 14.55 8.26
N ARG A 42 -1.28 15.57 7.41
CA ARG A 42 -2.12 16.78 7.59
C ARG A 42 -3.61 16.45 7.50
N GLY A 43 -3.98 15.53 6.58
CA GLY A 43 -5.36 15.10 6.41
C GLY A 43 -5.91 14.36 7.63
N PHE A 44 -5.17 13.38 8.15
CA PHE A 44 -5.54 12.66 9.36
C PHE A 44 -5.43 13.52 10.64
N GLY A 45 -4.57 14.52 10.65
CA GLY A 45 -4.39 15.44 11.77
C GLY A 45 -5.42 16.57 11.83
N ARG A 46 -6.50 16.56 11.04
CA ARG A 46 -7.57 17.53 11.10
C ARG A 46 -8.41 17.35 12.37
N ASP A 47 -8.64 18.42 13.12
CA ASP A 47 -9.45 18.41 14.35
C ASP A 47 -10.93 18.09 14.10
N ASP A 48 -11.41 18.29 12.86
CA ASP A 48 -12.80 18.07 12.43
C ASP A 48 -12.98 16.74 11.68
N LEU A 49 -12.00 15.85 11.66
CA LEU A 49 -12.07 14.51 11.07
C LEU A 49 -12.23 13.46 12.16
N PHE A 50 -13.36 12.77 12.19
CA PHE A 50 -13.54 11.62 13.07
C PHE A 50 -12.88 10.39 12.49
N THR A 51 -11.87 9.84 13.19
CA THR A 51 -11.07 8.71 12.70
C THR A 51 -11.18 7.48 13.61
N VAL A 52 -11.61 6.37 13.04
CA VAL A 52 -11.63 5.05 13.70
C VAL A 52 -10.68 4.11 12.98
N VAL A 53 -9.79 3.45 13.74
CA VAL A 53 -8.82 2.51 13.18
C VAL A 53 -9.01 1.12 13.79
N LEU A 54 -9.26 0.11 12.95
CA LEU A 54 -9.28 -1.30 13.32
C LEU A 54 -7.90 -1.88 13.00
N GLU A 55 -7.13 -2.22 14.03
CA GLU A 55 -5.73 -2.60 13.84
C GLU A 55 -5.27 -3.60 14.91
N GLN A 56 -4.28 -4.41 14.56
CA GLN A 56 -3.64 -5.38 15.46
C GLN A 56 -2.48 -4.75 16.26
N PHE A 57 -1.89 -3.68 15.74
CA PHE A 57 -0.71 -3.02 16.32
C PHE A 57 -0.89 -1.50 16.33
N ARG A 58 -0.12 -0.82 17.18
CA ARG A 58 -0.07 0.64 17.18
C ARG A 58 0.79 1.16 16.01
N THR A 59 0.19 1.17 14.83
CA THR A 59 0.79 1.69 13.59
C THR A 59 0.86 3.21 13.57
N ASP A 60 1.48 3.80 12.54
CA ASP A 60 1.50 5.26 12.38
C ASP A 60 0.09 5.85 12.26
N THR A 61 -0.83 5.12 11.61
CA THR A 61 -2.21 5.60 11.44
C THR A 61 -2.97 5.65 12.76
N THR A 62 -2.70 4.73 13.69
CA THR A 62 -3.36 4.74 15.00
C THR A 62 -3.01 5.97 15.85
N ASP A 63 -1.91 6.67 15.56
CA ASP A 63 -1.52 7.87 16.29
C ASP A 63 -2.44 9.08 15.99
N TYR A 64 -3.27 8.97 14.93
CA TYR A 64 -4.23 9.99 14.50
C TYR A 64 -5.69 9.57 14.72
N ALA A 65 -5.92 8.43 15.38
CA ALA A 65 -7.26 7.90 15.58
C ALA A 65 -7.92 8.47 16.85
N ASP A 66 -9.20 8.81 16.76
CA ASP A 66 -10.04 9.08 17.93
C ASP A 66 -10.35 7.78 18.66
N TYR A 67 -10.53 6.68 17.91
CA TYR A 67 -10.76 5.35 18.45
C TYR A 67 -9.89 4.31 17.73
N VAL A 68 -9.21 3.48 18.52
CA VAL A 68 -8.50 2.29 18.05
C VAL A 68 -9.25 1.05 18.55
N LEU A 69 -9.75 0.26 17.62
CA LEU A 69 -10.46 -0.99 17.89
C LEU A 69 -9.53 -2.16 17.60
N PRO A 70 -9.28 -3.08 18.56
CA PRO A 70 -8.39 -4.19 18.34
C PRO A 70 -9.01 -5.21 17.37
N ALA A 71 -8.30 -5.52 16.29
CA ALA A 71 -8.70 -6.50 15.29
C ALA A 71 -8.04 -7.87 15.54
N THR A 72 -8.73 -8.94 15.15
CA THR A 72 -8.21 -10.31 15.21
C THR A 72 -7.13 -10.57 14.17
N THR A 73 -6.27 -11.55 14.45
CA THR A 73 -5.32 -12.13 13.50
C THR A 73 -5.94 -13.33 12.77
N GLN A 74 -5.28 -13.86 11.75
CA GLN A 74 -5.74 -15.06 11.03
C GLN A 74 -5.91 -16.27 11.92
N LEU A 75 -5.26 -16.33 13.09
CA LEU A 75 -5.43 -17.43 14.05
C LEU A 75 -6.77 -17.39 14.78
N GLU A 76 -7.51 -16.28 14.70
CA GLU A 76 -8.63 -15.96 15.59
C GLU A 76 -9.98 -15.83 14.86
N HIS A 77 -10.02 -15.90 13.53
CA HIS A 77 -11.26 -15.73 12.75
C HIS A 77 -11.33 -16.66 11.54
N TRP A 78 -12.53 -16.83 11.00
CA TRP A 78 -12.76 -17.49 9.72
C TRP A 78 -12.36 -16.56 8.58
N ASP A 79 -11.68 -17.14 7.58
CA ASP A 79 -11.33 -16.45 6.34
C ASP A 79 -11.12 -17.49 5.23
N MET A 80 -10.90 -17.05 4.01
CA MET A 80 -10.53 -17.91 2.90
C MET A 80 -9.38 -17.29 2.12
N HIS A 81 -8.55 -18.15 1.55
CA HIS A 81 -7.36 -17.74 0.82
C HIS A 81 -7.25 -18.42 -0.52
N ASN A 82 -6.78 -17.67 -1.50
CA ASN A 82 -6.26 -18.19 -2.76
C ASN A 82 -4.83 -17.67 -2.96
N SER A 83 -4.12 -18.18 -3.95
CA SER A 83 -2.74 -17.80 -4.21
C SER A 83 -2.45 -17.76 -5.71
N TYR A 84 -1.46 -16.99 -6.10
CA TYR A 84 -0.94 -17.01 -7.47
C TYR A 84 -0.15 -18.27 -7.82
N GLY A 85 0.32 -19.03 -6.82
CA GLY A 85 1.20 -20.18 -7.03
C GLY A 85 0.48 -21.53 -7.20
N HIS A 86 -0.85 -21.55 -7.03
CA HIS A 86 -1.66 -22.77 -7.14
C HIS A 86 -3.14 -22.45 -7.40
N THR A 87 -3.90 -23.49 -7.80
CA THR A 87 -5.32 -23.41 -8.10
C THR A 87 -6.22 -23.89 -6.96
N HIS A 88 -5.76 -23.81 -5.73
CA HIS A 88 -6.53 -24.23 -4.56
C HIS A 88 -7.14 -23.01 -3.86
N VAL A 89 -8.33 -23.21 -3.32
CA VAL A 89 -8.94 -22.36 -2.29
C VAL A 89 -8.74 -23.03 -0.95
N LEU A 90 -8.31 -22.27 0.03
CA LEU A 90 -8.10 -22.72 1.41
C LEU A 90 -9.09 -22.04 2.34
N LEU A 91 -9.60 -22.78 3.31
CA LEU A 91 -10.43 -22.24 4.39
C LEU A 91 -9.56 -22.06 5.64
N ASN A 92 -9.43 -20.80 6.05
CA ASN A 92 -8.80 -20.47 7.32
C ASN A 92 -9.78 -20.66 8.47
N ARG A 93 -9.47 -21.56 9.39
CA ARG A 93 -10.26 -21.79 10.62
C ARG A 93 -9.61 -21.09 11.81
N PRO A 94 -10.39 -20.49 12.71
CA PRO A 94 -9.82 -20.00 13.96
C PRO A 94 -9.17 -21.14 14.73
N ALA A 95 -7.89 -21.00 15.05
CA ALA A 95 -7.12 -21.96 15.85
C ALA A 95 -7.18 -21.63 17.35
N ILE A 96 -7.46 -20.38 17.67
CA ILE A 96 -7.60 -19.87 19.05
C ILE A 96 -8.81 -18.93 19.14
N ALA A 97 -9.30 -18.72 20.34
CA ALA A 97 -10.28 -17.67 20.61
C ALA A 97 -9.63 -16.27 20.46
N PRO A 98 -10.40 -15.23 20.11
CA PRO A 98 -9.90 -13.86 20.06
C PRO A 98 -9.21 -13.43 21.36
N VAL A 99 -8.04 -12.82 21.25
CA VAL A 99 -7.24 -12.38 22.39
C VAL A 99 -7.76 -11.04 22.94
N GLY A 100 -8.02 -11.00 24.24
CA GLY A 100 -8.43 -9.78 24.91
C GLY A 100 -9.78 -9.25 24.41
N GLN A 101 -9.77 -8.05 23.83
CA GLN A 101 -10.96 -7.40 23.26
C GLN A 101 -10.98 -7.41 21.73
N ALA A 102 -10.06 -8.15 21.10
CA ALA A 102 -10.01 -8.23 19.64
C ALA A 102 -11.30 -8.83 19.06
N ARG A 103 -11.74 -8.28 17.94
CA ARG A 103 -12.92 -8.75 17.19
C ARG A 103 -12.61 -8.85 15.71
N PRO A 104 -13.19 -9.82 15.00
CA PRO A 104 -13.18 -9.79 13.54
C PRO A 104 -13.76 -8.48 13.01
N ASN A 105 -13.19 -7.96 11.93
CA ASN A 105 -13.68 -6.73 11.30
C ASN A 105 -15.15 -6.87 10.89
N THR A 106 -15.56 -8.05 10.47
CA THR A 106 -16.95 -8.38 10.12
C THR A 106 -17.91 -8.18 11.31
N ASP A 107 -17.52 -8.57 12.53
CA ASP A 107 -18.32 -8.33 13.74
C ASP A 107 -18.46 -6.84 14.05
N VAL A 108 -17.40 -6.07 13.83
CA VAL A 108 -17.44 -4.61 14.01
C VAL A 108 -18.40 -3.99 13.01
N PHE A 109 -18.36 -4.40 11.74
CA PHE A 109 -19.27 -3.88 10.70
C PHE A 109 -20.71 -4.31 10.91
N ARG A 110 -20.99 -5.56 11.35
CA ARG A 110 -22.33 -5.99 11.76
C ARG A 110 -22.88 -5.14 12.91
N GLY A 111 -22.03 -4.91 13.91
CA GLY A 111 -22.40 -4.05 15.05
C GLY A 111 -22.64 -2.60 14.67
N LEU A 112 -21.91 -2.08 13.69
CA LEU A 112 -22.11 -0.74 13.15
C LEU A 112 -23.41 -0.66 12.34
N ALA A 113 -23.65 -1.59 11.42
CA ALA A 113 -24.87 -1.68 10.62
C ALA A 113 -26.13 -1.70 11.50
N SER A 114 -26.14 -2.55 12.53
CA SER A 114 -27.24 -2.64 13.49
C SER A 114 -27.52 -1.30 14.19
N ARG A 115 -26.48 -0.55 14.58
CA ARG A 115 -26.63 0.77 15.22
C ARG A 115 -27.05 1.87 14.28
N MET A 116 -26.76 1.72 13.00
CA MET A 116 -27.20 2.62 11.93
C MET A 116 -28.61 2.31 11.44
N GLY A 117 -29.23 1.23 11.93
CA GLY A 117 -30.58 0.83 11.55
C GLY A 117 -30.63 0.14 10.18
N PHE A 118 -29.53 -0.46 9.73
CA PHE A 118 -29.53 -1.29 8.52
C PHE A 118 -30.07 -2.66 8.88
N ASP A 119 -31.09 -3.12 8.18
CA ASP A 119 -31.85 -4.35 8.43
C ASP A 119 -31.76 -5.38 7.27
N GLU A 120 -30.92 -5.11 6.26
CA GLU A 120 -30.69 -6.04 5.18
C GLU A 120 -30.09 -7.36 5.69
N ALA A 121 -30.57 -8.48 5.16
CA ALA A 121 -30.23 -9.82 5.62
C ALA A 121 -28.72 -10.10 5.63
N CYS A 122 -27.97 -9.51 4.71
CA CYS A 122 -26.51 -9.68 4.62
C CYS A 122 -25.74 -9.21 5.86
N PHE A 123 -26.31 -8.30 6.67
CA PHE A 123 -25.70 -7.86 7.93
C PHE A 123 -25.94 -8.83 9.09
N ALA A 124 -26.76 -9.86 8.91
CA ALA A 124 -26.98 -10.92 9.90
C ALA A 124 -26.11 -12.18 9.66
N ASP A 125 -25.47 -12.28 8.49
CA ASP A 125 -24.66 -13.42 8.11
C ASP A 125 -23.38 -13.52 8.98
N ASP A 126 -23.08 -14.73 9.45
CA ASP A 126 -21.82 -15.01 10.13
C ASP A 126 -20.65 -15.15 9.12
N ASP A 127 -19.44 -15.23 9.63
CA ASP A 127 -18.24 -15.27 8.78
C ASP A 127 -18.18 -16.50 7.88
N LEU A 128 -18.68 -17.64 8.38
CA LEU A 128 -18.70 -18.88 7.60
C LEU A 128 -19.75 -18.81 6.47
N ALA A 129 -20.91 -18.19 6.73
CA ALA A 129 -21.91 -17.92 5.72
C ALA A 129 -21.37 -16.97 4.64
N LEU A 130 -20.61 -15.94 5.04
CA LEU A 130 -19.96 -15.01 4.09
C LEU A 130 -18.93 -15.74 3.20
N CYS A 131 -18.09 -16.63 3.77
CA CYS A 131 -17.17 -17.46 3.01
C CYS A 131 -17.92 -18.35 1.98
N ARG A 132 -19.01 -18.98 2.39
CA ARG A 132 -19.85 -19.81 1.51
C ARG A 132 -20.44 -18.99 0.36
N GLN A 133 -21.00 -17.84 0.65
CA GLN A 133 -21.58 -16.95 -0.37
C GLN A 133 -20.55 -16.45 -1.36
N ALA A 134 -19.36 -16.08 -0.89
CA ALA A 134 -18.30 -15.56 -1.75
C ALA A 134 -17.77 -16.59 -2.76
N LEU A 135 -17.82 -17.87 -2.42
CA LEU A 135 -17.41 -18.97 -3.32
C LEU A 135 -18.55 -19.45 -4.22
N GLY A 136 -19.79 -19.26 -3.81
CA GLY A 136 -20.96 -19.72 -4.57
C GLY A 136 -20.90 -21.21 -4.94
N ASP A 137 -21.35 -21.53 -6.14
CA ASP A 137 -21.36 -22.91 -6.66
C ASP A 137 -20.01 -23.32 -7.30
N ALA A 138 -19.02 -22.43 -7.30
CA ALA A 138 -17.70 -22.71 -7.92
C ALA A 138 -16.86 -23.72 -7.12
N VAL A 139 -17.21 -23.94 -5.86
CA VAL A 139 -16.48 -24.81 -4.93
C VAL A 139 -17.46 -25.64 -4.11
N ASP A 140 -17.18 -26.94 -3.95
CA ASP A 140 -17.86 -27.75 -2.96
C ASP A 140 -17.47 -27.30 -1.55
N PHE A 141 -18.34 -26.50 -0.95
CA PHE A 141 -18.08 -25.90 0.36
C PHE A 141 -18.04 -26.93 1.49
N GLU A 142 -18.77 -28.04 1.38
CA GLU A 142 -18.72 -29.10 2.39
C GLU A 142 -17.38 -29.84 2.35
N ALA A 143 -16.86 -30.12 1.14
CA ALA A 143 -15.52 -30.65 0.97
C ALA A 143 -14.44 -29.65 1.50
N LEU A 144 -14.58 -28.36 1.18
CA LEU A 144 -13.70 -27.31 1.70
C LEU A 144 -13.74 -27.25 3.24
N LEU A 145 -14.94 -27.38 3.81
CA LEU A 145 -15.13 -27.41 5.26
C LEU A 145 -14.55 -28.68 5.89
N ALA A 146 -14.59 -29.82 5.22
CA ALA A 146 -14.03 -31.06 5.72
C ALA A 146 -12.50 -31.08 5.68
N ASP A 147 -11.94 -30.77 4.52
CA ASP A 147 -10.51 -30.96 4.20
C ASP A 147 -9.65 -29.70 4.41
N GLY A 148 -10.28 -28.52 4.52
CA GLY A 148 -9.59 -27.24 4.66
C GLY A 148 -9.09 -26.64 3.35
N TYR A 149 -9.17 -27.36 2.25
CA TYR A 149 -8.82 -26.86 0.92
C TYR A 149 -9.58 -27.65 -0.17
N VAL A 150 -9.77 -27.01 -1.31
CA VAL A 150 -10.34 -27.62 -2.54
C VAL A 150 -9.58 -27.08 -3.75
N ALA A 151 -9.27 -27.96 -4.70
CA ALA A 151 -8.73 -27.54 -5.98
C ALA A 151 -9.86 -26.96 -6.85
N LEU A 152 -9.61 -25.81 -7.48
CA LEU A 152 -10.51 -25.27 -8.49
C LEU A 152 -10.43 -26.12 -9.76
N ASP A 153 -11.57 -26.39 -10.36
CA ASP A 153 -11.62 -27.03 -11.68
C ASP A 153 -11.29 -25.98 -12.76
N VAL A 154 -10.00 -25.90 -13.09
CA VAL A 154 -9.49 -25.01 -14.12
C VAL A 154 -8.82 -25.84 -15.21
N PRO A 155 -9.03 -25.53 -16.50
CA PRO A 155 -8.39 -26.28 -17.57
C PRO A 155 -6.87 -26.12 -17.52
N ASP A 156 -6.12 -27.20 -17.82
CA ASP A 156 -4.65 -27.19 -17.91
C ASP A 156 -4.11 -26.15 -18.89
N ALA A 157 -4.89 -25.89 -19.96
CA ALA A 157 -4.57 -24.86 -20.94
C ALA A 157 -5.78 -23.93 -21.12
N PRO A 158 -5.93 -22.89 -20.28
CA PRO A 158 -6.99 -21.92 -20.42
C PRO A 158 -6.96 -21.28 -21.82
N PHE A 159 -8.14 -21.09 -22.41
CA PHE A 159 -8.31 -20.48 -23.74
C PHE A 159 -7.72 -21.29 -24.93
N ALA A 160 -7.26 -22.52 -24.76
CA ALA A 160 -6.77 -23.36 -25.86
C ALA A 160 -7.82 -23.55 -26.98
N GLN A 161 -9.08 -23.49 -26.63
CA GLN A 161 -10.22 -23.59 -27.57
C GLN A 161 -10.85 -22.21 -27.87
N GLY A 162 -10.18 -21.12 -27.60
CA GLY A 162 -10.72 -19.74 -27.68
C GLY A 162 -11.53 -19.38 -26.43
N GLY A 163 -12.60 -18.61 -26.59
CA GLY A 163 -13.45 -18.20 -25.45
C GLY A 163 -12.87 -17.03 -24.62
N PHE A 164 -12.03 -16.22 -25.24
CA PHE A 164 -11.58 -14.98 -24.61
C PHE A 164 -12.78 -14.04 -24.37
N ALA A 165 -12.79 -13.37 -23.24
CA ALA A 165 -13.79 -12.37 -22.86
C ALA A 165 -13.59 -11.04 -23.64
N THR A 166 -13.52 -11.13 -24.97
CA THR A 166 -13.35 -10.03 -25.91
C THR A 166 -14.46 -10.02 -26.91
N PRO A 167 -14.76 -8.91 -27.60
CA PRO A 167 -15.79 -8.85 -28.64
C PRO A 167 -15.63 -9.89 -29.75
N SER A 168 -14.40 -10.24 -30.12
CA SER A 168 -14.10 -11.24 -31.15
C SER A 168 -14.07 -12.68 -30.61
N GLY A 169 -14.11 -12.90 -29.30
CA GLY A 169 -13.87 -14.20 -28.65
C GLY A 169 -12.44 -14.72 -28.82
N ARG A 170 -11.52 -13.89 -29.30
CA ARG A 170 -10.09 -14.18 -29.51
C ARG A 170 -9.20 -13.27 -28.69
N CYS A 171 -7.93 -13.63 -28.56
CA CYS A 171 -6.93 -12.71 -28.04
C CYS A 171 -6.78 -11.51 -28.99
N GLU A 172 -7.15 -10.33 -28.54
CA GLU A 172 -7.09 -9.09 -29.31
C GLU A 172 -5.81 -8.32 -28.94
N PHE A 173 -4.92 -8.12 -29.90
CA PHE A 173 -3.70 -7.31 -29.71
C PHE A 173 -4.01 -5.82 -29.73
N TYR A 174 -5.04 -5.41 -30.48
CA TYR A 174 -5.54 -4.05 -30.52
C TYR A 174 -6.82 -3.92 -29.70
N SER A 175 -6.83 -3.01 -28.75
CA SER A 175 -8.00 -2.73 -27.90
C SER A 175 -8.80 -1.55 -28.41
N ALA A 176 -9.88 -1.81 -29.14
CA ALA A 176 -10.81 -0.76 -29.57
C ALA A 176 -11.43 0.00 -28.38
N ARG A 177 -11.58 -0.65 -27.23
CA ARG A 177 -12.08 -0.03 -26.00
C ARG A 177 -11.12 1.02 -25.45
N LEU A 178 -9.81 0.75 -25.41
CA LEU A 178 -8.80 1.72 -24.99
C LEU A 178 -8.72 2.90 -25.97
N ALA A 179 -8.72 2.61 -27.26
CA ALA A 179 -8.75 3.64 -28.30
C ALA A 179 -9.96 4.58 -28.17
N ALA A 180 -11.15 4.03 -27.88
CA ALA A 180 -12.36 4.82 -27.65
C ALA A 180 -12.28 5.70 -26.37
N GLN A 181 -11.39 5.38 -25.45
CA GLN A 181 -11.10 6.17 -24.24
C GLN A 181 -9.98 7.20 -24.43
N GLY A 182 -9.48 7.35 -25.67
CA GLY A 182 -8.40 8.27 -26.00
C GLY A 182 -7.01 7.77 -25.58
N GLN A 183 -6.88 6.47 -25.31
CA GLN A 183 -5.59 5.81 -25.06
C GLN A 183 -5.12 5.07 -26.31
N ASP A 184 -3.84 4.69 -26.36
CA ASP A 184 -3.36 3.86 -27.44
C ASP A 184 -4.04 2.47 -27.39
N GLY A 185 -4.56 2.01 -28.51
CA GLY A 185 -5.16 0.69 -28.63
C GLY A 185 -4.15 -0.45 -28.65
N LEU A 186 -2.88 -0.15 -28.89
CA LEU A 186 -1.73 -1.06 -28.75
C LEU A 186 -0.93 -0.67 -27.53
N PRO A 187 -0.49 -1.61 -26.68
CA PRO A 187 0.45 -1.31 -25.62
C PRO A 187 1.77 -0.77 -26.18
N ASP A 188 2.16 0.41 -25.76
CA ASP A 188 3.45 1.01 -26.12
C ASP A 188 4.08 1.65 -24.90
N HIS A 189 5.40 1.91 -25.00
CA HIS A 189 6.15 2.60 -23.95
C HIS A 189 5.76 4.08 -23.91
N LEU A 190 5.26 4.52 -22.77
CA LEU A 190 5.12 5.93 -22.44
C LEU A 190 6.20 6.32 -21.45
N PRO A 191 6.92 7.47 -21.68
CA PRO A 191 7.88 7.96 -20.70
C PRO A 191 7.21 8.19 -19.33
N ASN A 192 7.93 7.85 -18.28
CA ASN A 192 7.49 8.17 -16.92
C ASN A 192 7.26 9.66 -16.76
N TYR A 193 6.26 10.06 -16.00
CA TYR A 193 5.82 11.46 -15.90
C TYR A 193 6.92 12.43 -15.44
N GLU A 194 7.73 12.04 -14.45
CA GLU A 194 8.80 12.87 -13.92
C GLU A 194 10.08 12.74 -14.75
N LEU A 195 10.46 11.52 -15.16
CA LEU A 195 11.64 11.26 -15.97
C LEU A 195 11.58 11.92 -17.35
N ALA A 196 10.38 12.07 -17.93
CA ALA A 196 10.20 12.78 -19.20
C ALA A 196 10.54 14.27 -19.09
N GLY A 197 10.51 14.84 -17.88
CA GLY A 197 10.81 16.24 -17.60
C GLY A 197 12.15 16.45 -16.89
N THR A 198 13.21 15.71 -17.25
CA THR A 198 14.54 15.73 -16.59
C THR A 198 14.86 17.04 -15.90
N SER A 199 14.81 17.08 -14.57
CA SER A 199 15.09 18.26 -13.78
C SER A 199 16.57 18.29 -13.40
N SER A 200 17.29 19.36 -13.71
CA SER A 200 18.64 19.58 -13.20
C SER A 200 18.66 19.72 -11.65
N GLN A 201 17.54 20.06 -11.05
CA GLN A 201 17.38 20.21 -9.60
C GLN A 201 17.29 18.86 -8.89
N TYR A 202 16.65 17.86 -9.52
CA TYR A 202 16.44 16.51 -8.99
C TYR A 202 16.99 15.48 -9.98
N PRO A 203 18.31 15.29 -10.03
CA PRO A 203 18.96 14.54 -11.11
C PRO A 203 18.92 13.02 -10.91
N LEU A 204 18.49 12.52 -9.73
CA LEU A 204 18.48 11.10 -9.43
C LEU A 204 17.06 10.54 -9.51
N ALA A 205 16.89 9.43 -10.22
CA ALA A 205 15.66 8.66 -10.17
C ALA A 205 15.63 7.81 -8.89
N MET A 206 14.55 7.89 -8.12
CA MET A 206 14.37 7.08 -6.93
C MET A 206 13.35 5.98 -7.18
N ILE A 207 13.74 4.75 -6.87
CA ILE A 207 12.81 3.63 -6.68
C ILE A 207 12.76 3.27 -5.20
N SER A 208 11.60 2.82 -4.74
CA SER A 208 11.35 2.52 -3.32
C SER A 208 10.90 1.08 -3.11
N PRO A 209 11.75 0.08 -3.42
CA PRO A 209 11.41 -1.31 -3.20
C PRO A 209 11.26 -1.58 -1.70
N PRO A 210 10.45 -2.58 -1.29
CA PRO A 210 10.39 -3.03 0.10
C PRO A 210 11.78 -3.44 0.60
N ALA A 211 12.11 -3.11 1.84
CA ALA A 211 13.24 -3.72 2.52
C ALA A 211 13.02 -5.24 2.63
N ARG A 212 14.10 -6.03 2.59
CA ARG A 212 14.03 -7.48 2.37
C ARG A 212 13.14 -8.23 3.37
N ASN A 213 13.15 -7.79 4.63
CA ASN A 213 12.42 -8.46 5.71
C ASN A 213 11.08 -7.78 6.06
N PHE A 214 10.64 -6.82 5.25
CA PHE A 214 9.35 -6.16 5.40
C PHE A 214 8.43 -6.50 4.22
N LEU A 215 7.14 -6.55 4.49
CA LEU A 215 6.10 -6.64 3.46
C LEU A 215 5.27 -5.35 3.52
N ASN A 216 5.63 -4.37 2.72
CA ASN A 216 5.15 -2.99 2.85
C ASN A 216 5.36 -2.49 4.30
N SER A 217 4.32 -2.08 5.00
CA SER A 217 4.39 -1.67 6.41
C SER A 217 4.23 -2.83 7.41
N THR A 218 4.04 -4.07 6.93
CA THR A 218 3.93 -5.27 7.76
C THR A 218 5.32 -5.77 8.16
N PHE A 219 5.45 -6.31 9.36
CA PHE A 219 6.68 -6.82 9.98
C PHE A 219 7.67 -5.76 10.48
N VAL A 220 7.49 -4.50 10.16
CA VAL A 220 8.33 -3.41 10.67
C VAL A 220 8.30 -3.33 12.22
N ASN A 221 7.19 -3.72 12.83
CA ASN A 221 7.04 -3.83 14.28
C ASN A 221 7.72 -5.07 14.89
N VAL A 222 8.10 -6.07 14.08
CA VAL A 222 8.76 -7.29 14.54
C VAL A 222 10.24 -6.99 14.83
N GLN A 223 10.61 -6.95 16.11
CA GLN A 223 11.93 -6.50 16.55
C GLN A 223 13.09 -7.34 15.97
N SER A 224 12.91 -8.65 15.81
CA SER A 224 13.94 -9.53 15.22
C SER A 224 14.21 -9.19 13.77
N LEU A 225 13.17 -8.96 12.96
CA LEU A 225 13.30 -8.59 11.55
C LEU A 225 13.87 -7.16 11.41
N ARG A 226 13.40 -6.24 12.22
CA ARG A 226 13.94 -4.87 12.25
C ARG A 226 15.42 -4.82 12.63
N ARG A 227 15.90 -5.71 13.52
CA ARG A 227 17.34 -5.80 13.85
C ARG A 227 18.17 -6.27 12.64
N ILE A 228 17.63 -7.11 11.78
CA ILE A 228 18.29 -7.57 10.56
C ILE A 228 18.39 -6.43 9.55
N GLU A 229 17.31 -5.66 9.37
CA GLU A 229 17.30 -4.49 8.47
C GLU A 229 18.16 -3.34 8.99
N GLY A 230 18.34 -3.24 10.30
CA GLY A 230 19.13 -2.16 10.94
C GLY A 230 18.35 -0.84 11.01
N GLU A 231 18.64 0.07 10.08
CA GLU A 231 18.09 1.43 10.03
C GLU A 231 17.57 1.72 8.60
N PRO A 232 16.74 2.77 8.43
CA PRO A 232 16.36 3.22 7.10
C PRO A 232 17.59 3.54 6.24
N LEU A 233 17.63 2.95 5.05
CA LEU A 233 18.77 3.04 4.13
C LEU A 233 18.34 3.60 2.76
N VAL A 234 19.30 4.26 2.09
CA VAL A 234 19.29 4.49 0.65
C VAL A 234 20.55 3.90 0.03
N GLU A 235 20.41 3.04 -0.96
CA GLU A 235 21.53 2.59 -1.78
C GLU A 235 21.83 3.64 -2.84
N ILE A 236 23.08 4.08 -2.94
CA ILE A 236 23.56 5.08 -3.89
C ILE A 236 24.82 4.57 -4.59
N HIS A 237 24.90 4.76 -5.92
CA HIS A 237 26.07 4.36 -6.67
C HIS A 237 27.33 5.13 -6.23
N PRO A 238 28.54 4.50 -6.23
CA PRO A 238 29.78 5.18 -5.80
C PRO A 238 30.08 6.48 -6.56
N GLU A 239 29.79 6.57 -7.85
CA GLU A 239 29.97 7.78 -8.64
C GLU A 239 29.05 8.92 -8.16
N ASP A 240 27.77 8.63 -7.99
CA ASP A 240 26.78 9.60 -7.52
C ASP A 240 27.05 10.06 -6.08
N ALA A 241 27.56 9.15 -5.25
CA ALA A 241 27.97 9.45 -3.87
C ALA A 241 29.21 10.37 -3.85
N ALA A 242 30.23 10.07 -4.69
CA ALA A 242 31.45 10.85 -4.79
C ALA A 242 31.18 12.29 -5.25
N GLU A 243 30.33 12.48 -6.28
CA GLU A 243 29.93 13.79 -6.77
C GLU A 243 29.26 14.66 -5.69
N ARG A 244 28.66 14.04 -4.66
CA ARG A 244 27.93 14.70 -3.56
C ARG A 244 28.71 14.71 -2.25
N GLY A 245 29.96 14.19 -2.24
CA GLY A 245 30.78 14.08 -1.04
C GLY A 245 30.16 13.18 0.04
N ILE A 246 29.37 12.16 -0.35
CA ILE A 246 28.70 11.24 0.55
C ILE A 246 29.59 10.02 0.76
N ALA A 247 29.94 9.74 2.00
CA ALA A 247 30.63 8.51 2.40
C ALA A 247 29.61 7.43 2.82
N ASP A 248 30.05 6.17 2.75
CA ASP A 248 29.24 5.04 3.23
C ASP A 248 28.89 5.22 4.72
N GLY A 249 27.64 4.88 5.09
CA GLY A 249 27.11 5.06 6.45
C GLY A 249 26.76 6.50 6.85
N THR A 250 27.01 7.49 5.99
CA THR A 250 26.64 8.89 6.27
C THR A 250 25.12 9.04 6.33
N VAL A 251 24.63 9.81 7.30
CA VAL A 251 23.24 10.25 7.31
C VAL A 251 23.05 11.26 6.19
N VAL A 252 22.07 11.00 5.33
CA VAL A 252 21.72 11.84 4.19
C VAL A 252 20.28 12.33 4.31
N ARG A 253 20.03 13.47 3.68
CA ARG A 253 18.70 13.98 3.39
C ARG A 253 18.38 13.71 1.92
N ILE A 254 17.26 13.05 1.68
CA ILE A 254 16.69 12.87 0.34
C ILE A 254 15.50 13.79 0.21
N PHE A 255 15.37 14.51 -0.90
CA PHE A 255 14.32 15.51 -1.04
C PHE A 255 13.92 15.78 -2.49
N ASN A 256 12.72 16.31 -2.63
CA ASN A 256 12.17 16.94 -3.84
C ASN A 256 11.12 18.00 -3.44
N ASP A 257 10.34 18.53 -4.38
CA ASP A 257 9.33 19.56 -4.11
C ASP A 257 8.21 19.10 -3.15
N ARG A 258 8.00 17.79 -3.00
CA ARG A 258 6.96 17.23 -2.12
C ARG A 258 7.38 17.16 -0.66
N GLY A 259 8.66 16.97 -0.39
CA GLY A 259 9.16 16.87 0.96
C GLY A 259 10.58 16.34 1.07
N SER A 260 10.92 15.81 2.23
CA SER A 260 12.22 15.18 2.49
C SER A 260 12.13 14.15 3.61
N TYR A 261 13.04 13.20 3.60
CA TYR A 261 13.27 12.31 4.75
C TYR A 261 14.77 12.04 4.93
N ARG A 262 15.14 11.52 6.11
CA ARG A 262 16.52 11.17 6.47
C ARG A 262 16.69 9.66 6.55
N CYS A 263 17.81 9.18 6.05
CA CYS A 263 18.24 7.79 6.16
C CYS A 263 19.77 7.70 6.12
N LYS A 264 20.33 6.51 6.27
CA LYS A 264 21.76 6.29 6.03
C LYS A 264 22.01 5.97 4.55
N ALA A 265 23.11 6.48 4.02
CA ALA A 265 23.60 6.09 2.71
C ALA A 265 24.35 4.75 2.79
N GLU A 266 24.01 3.82 1.92
CA GLU A 266 24.80 2.66 1.61
C GLU A 266 25.40 2.83 0.22
N VAL A 267 26.71 3.05 0.15
CA VAL A 267 27.42 3.25 -1.11
C VAL A 267 27.69 1.89 -1.75
N SER A 268 26.96 1.58 -2.82
CA SER A 268 26.94 0.24 -3.39
C SER A 268 26.64 0.22 -4.89
N THR A 269 27.26 -0.69 -5.62
CA THR A 269 26.98 -0.97 -7.04
C THR A 269 25.65 -1.72 -7.26
N ARG A 270 24.88 -1.99 -6.23
CA ARG A 270 23.49 -2.47 -6.36
C ARG A 270 22.57 -1.38 -6.96
N ALA A 271 22.83 -0.11 -6.65
CA ALA A 271 22.23 0.99 -7.38
C ALA A 271 23.00 1.25 -8.69
N ARG A 272 22.29 1.63 -9.75
CA ARG A 272 22.91 2.09 -11.00
C ARG A 272 23.26 3.58 -10.91
N PRO A 273 24.26 4.07 -11.67
CA PRO A 273 24.48 5.51 -11.79
C PRO A 273 23.20 6.26 -12.19
N GLY A 274 22.92 7.36 -11.53
CA GLY A 274 21.70 8.16 -11.72
C GLY A 274 20.44 7.59 -11.06
N VAL A 275 20.54 6.48 -10.30
CA VAL A 275 19.41 5.84 -9.61
C VAL A 275 19.76 5.61 -8.15
N VAL A 276 18.80 5.88 -7.27
CA VAL A 276 18.90 5.54 -5.84
C VAL A 276 17.76 4.61 -5.41
N ASN A 277 18.06 3.65 -4.55
CA ASN A 277 17.09 2.71 -4.00
C ASN A 277 16.75 3.12 -2.56
N GLY A 278 15.64 3.81 -2.37
CA GLY A 278 15.12 4.14 -1.05
C GLY A 278 14.39 2.96 -0.44
N LEU A 279 15.08 2.11 0.33
CA LEU A 279 14.48 0.88 0.85
C LEU A 279 13.34 1.20 1.84
N GLY A 280 12.14 0.79 1.49
CA GLY A 280 10.91 1.06 2.23
C GLY A 280 10.21 -0.22 2.73
N ILE A 281 9.14 -0.17 3.51
CA ILE A 281 8.52 1.03 4.07
C ILE A 281 8.72 0.97 5.58
N TRP A 282 9.54 1.82 6.10
CA TRP A 282 9.66 2.01 7.54
C TRP A 282 8.43 2.76 8.06
N TRP A 283 7.95 2.40 9.23
CA TRP A 283 6.99 3.26 9.93
C TRP A 283 7.64 4.60 10.21
N ARG A 284 6.90 5.68 10.03
CA ARG A 284 7.39 7.05 10.22
C ARG A 284 8.00 7.25 11.62
N LYS A 285 7.31 6.75 12.66
CA LYS A 285 7.77 6.81 14.07
C LYS A 285 9.06 6.04 14.34
N LEU A 286 9.51 5.20 13.42
CA LEU A 286 10.77 4.47 13.46
C LEU A 286 11.82 5.02 12.49
N GLY A 287 11.47 6.02 11.69
CA GLY A 287 12.39 6.78 10.85
C GLY A 287 13.26 7.73 11.66
N LEU A 288 14.42 8.14 11.10
CA LEU A 288 15.39 9.00 11.80
C LEU A 288 14.84 10.39 12.13
N ASP A 289 13.89 10.87 11.36
CA ASP A 289 13.26 12.20 11.50
C ASP A 289 11.73 12.15 11.59
N GLY A 290 11.15 10.98 11.88
CA GLY A 290 9.71 10.80 11.92
C GLY A 290 9.05 10.79 10.53
N ARG A 291 9.83 10.49 9.48
CA ARG A 291 9.41 10.45 8.09
C ARG A 291 9.88 9.17 7.40
N ASN A 292 9.35 8.90 6.22
CA ASN A 292 9.77 7.77 5.40
C ASN A 292 9.79 8.15 3.89
N VAL A 293 10.15 7.21 3.06
CA VAL A 293 10.29 7.38 1.61
C VAL A 293 9.04 7.96 0.92
N ASN A 294 7.84 7.75 1.47
CA ASN A 294 6.59 8.26 0.90
C ASN A 294 6.37 9.77 1.09
N GLU A 295 7.26 10.47 1.79
CA GLU A 295 7.32 11.93 1.71
C GLU A 295 7.55 12.41 0.27
N LEU A 296 8.28 11.61 -0.53
CA LEU A 296 8.78 11.98 -1.85
C LEU A 296 7.94 11.44 -2.99
N THR A 297 7.15 10.39 -2.77
CA THR A 297 6.35 9.75 -3.80
C THR A 297 5.10 10.56 -4.15
N SER A 298 4.60 10.41 -5.38
CA SER A 298 3.51 11.22 -5.92
C SER A 298 2.15 10.57 -5.74
N GLN A 299 1.10 11.37 -5.49
CA GLN A 299 -0.32 10.95 -5.57
C GLN A 299 -0.83 10.83 -7.03
N ARG A 300 0.04 11.02 -8.01
CA ARG A 300 -0.33 10.82 -9.41
C ARG A 300 -0.69 9.36 -9.66
N LEU A 301 -1.66 9.14 -10.53
CA LEU A 301 -2.15 7.81 -10.86
C LEU A 301 -1.68 7.42 -12.24
N THR A 302 -1.45 6.12 -12.44
CA THR A 302 -1.22 5.55 -13.77
C THR A 302 -2.47 5.73 -14.64
N ASP A 303 -2.28 5.68 -15.94
CA ASP A 303 -3.31 5.94 -16.95
C ASP A 303 -4.46 4.93 -16.94
N MET A 304 -4.19 3.65 -17.11
CA MET A 304 -5.21 2.59 -17.18
C MET A 304 -5.65 2.10 -15.81
N GLY A 305 -4.68 1.66 -14.99
CA GLY A 305 -4.95 0.98 -13.72
C GLY A 305 -5.26 1.91 -12.55
N ARG A 306 -5.03 3.22 -12.72
CA ARG A 306 -5.22 4.24 -11.65
C ARG A 306 -4.49 3.88 -10.36
N ALA A 307 -3.37 3.16 -10.51
CA ALA A 307 -2.47 2.80 -9.41
C ALA A 307 -1.49 3.95 -9.09
N PRO A 308 -0.88 4.00 -7.91
CA PRO A 308 0.12 5.01 -7.59
C PRO A 308 1.42 4.80 -8.37
N VAL A 309 2.08 5.89 -8.72
CA VAL A 309 3.35 5.90 -9.47
C VAL A 309 4.56 5.99 -8.52
N PHE A 310 4.70 5.06 -7.61
CA PHE A 310 5.75 5.11 -6.58
C PHE A 310 7.19 5.19 -7.13
N TYR A 311 7.46 4.59 -8.30
CA TYR A 311 8.80 4.51 -8.89
C TYR A 311 9.06 5.58 -9.95
N ASP A 312 8.12 6.47 -10.19
CA ASP A 312 8.30 7.67 -11.01
C ASP A 312 8.54 8.86 -10.07
N CYS A 313 9.75 8.98 -9.56
CA CYS A 313 10.10 9.93 -8.52
C CYS A 313 11.52 10.44 -8.77
N LEU A 314 11.69 11.74 -9.00
CA LEU A 314 12.97 12.40 -9.07
C LEU A 314 13.33 13.04 -7.73
N VAL A 315 14.62 12.93 -7.36
CA VAL A 315 15.12 13.38 -6.06
C VAL A 315 16.53 13.97 -6.17
N GLN A 316 16.90 14.71 -5.14
CA GLN A 316 18.28 15.04 -4.81
C GLN A 316 18.65 14.39 -3.47
N VAL A 317 19.93 14.02 -3.33
CA VAL A 317 20.52 13.47 -2.11
C VAL A 317 21.68 14.36 -1.68
N GLU A 318 21.73 14.73 -0.41
CA GLU A 318 22.82 15.51 0.17
C GLU A 318 23.22 14.95 1.53
N ALA A 319 24.48 15.13 1.93
CA ALA A 319 24.93 14.80 3.28
C ALA A 319 24.17 15.68 4.30
N ASP A 320 23.62 15.06 5.34
CA ASP A 320 22.92 15.79 6.41
C ASP A 320 23.97 16.50 7.29
N SER A 321 24.21 17.77 7.01
CA SER A 321 25.15 18.57 7.79
C SER A 321 24.54 18.92 9.15
N PRO A 322 25.32 18.82 10.26
CA PRO A 322 24.83 19.18 11.61
C PRO A 322 24.39 20.65 11.77
N GLN A 323 24.63 21.50 10.76
CA GLN A 323 24.40 22.95 10.84
C GLN A 323 22.95 23.39 10.58
N GLY A 324 22.00 22.49 10.34
CA GLY A 324 20.57 22.81 10.15
C GLY A 324 19.70 22.78 11.40
N ARG A 325 20.26 22.68 12.60
CA ARG A 325 19.54 22.79 13.88
C ARG A 325 19.65 24.20 14.44
N ALA A 326 19.15 25.18 13.74
CA ALA A 326 18.99 26.52 14.30
C ALA A 326 17.60 27.06 13.95
N THR A 327 16.85 27.27 15.03
CA THR A 327 15.62 28.03 15.29
C THR A 327 14.31 27.42 14.85
#